data_c4c0949afdeb94b7da1e95065b0526d9
#
_entry.id   c4c0949afdeb94b7da1e95065b0526d9
#
_cell.length_a   1.000
_cell.length_b   1.000
_cell.length_c   1.000
_cell.angle_alpha   90.00
_cell.angle_beta   90.00
_cell.angle_gamma   90.00
#
_symmetry.space_group_name_H-M   'P 1'
#
loop_
_entity.id
_entity.type
_entity.pdbx_description
1 polymer ?
#
loop_
_entity_poly.entity_id
_entity_poly.type
_entity_poly.pdbx_seq_one_letter_code
_entity_poly.pdbx_strand_id
1 'polypeptide(L)'
;MCVGYLAEGRPADQQVGQLRTQLEAAKKAEDKPAIIELSRRILAITPTDSQLWQGLAQRELEMEDFDRLEQTLDAWGKTVRSPPAAIEDLRGELAFKRKDYQNAEKHWLGYVAMKPKASEAATEYDKLANLCAAQARWEDHAAYRTKAIAAKDSAARRVARACAYLRLHKWDAAYADMAKANKMDASDSDVKEWLPQFEQLQRFLPQIKTLDAQISKSPNNIELLLQRARLFTVAGRPLLALDDAERAFKLQPASMRARIQTAEALLDTNREDDAAKLEVGKNLERQEDKHVSDEALDILGKLDTRLQANPKDAEALVARSKELKELGQLTLALADARAALAIDDKSADAHFETAGDLDRLNRQAEALSHARIATQLDPKDPEKWFYLGVLERQRANFPAAIESQTRSIEISESFVALSEREQCERRIGKISEADADLRRIRDLPAKHQ
;
A
#
# COMPACT_ATOMS: atom_id res chain seq x y z
N MET A 1 -26.22 -23.40 -80.15
CA MET A 1 -24.91 -23.03 -79.61
C MET A 1 -25.13 -22.03 -78.50
N CYS A 2 -25.23 -22.50 -77.24
CA CYS A 2 -25.25 -21.62 -76.05
C CYS A 2 -23.82 -21.47 -75.60
N VAL A 3 -23.25 -20.31 -75.84
CA VAL A 3 -21.93 -19.95 -75.30
C VAL A 3 -22.15 -19.55 -73.84
N GLY A 4 -21.66 -20.37 -72.88
CA GLY A 4 -21.63 -20.06 -71.47
C GLY A 4 -20.64 -18.93 -71.22
N TYR A 5 -21.11 -17.79 -70.77
CA TYR A 5 -20.30 -16.75 -70.16
C TYR A 5 -19.88 -17.23 -68.80
N LEU A 6 -18.68 -17.76 -68.72
CA LEU A 6 -17.95 -17.85 -67.39
C LEU A 6 -17.67 -16.41 -67.00
N ALA A 7 -18.31 -15.95 -65.91
CA ALA A 7 -18.01 -14.68 -65.33
C ALA A 7 -16.60 -14.79 -64.69
N GLU A 8 -15.59 -14.38 -65.49
CA GLU A 8 -14.25 -14.07 -64.89
C GLU A 8 -14.45 -12.92 -63.91
N GLY A 9 -14.27 -13.22 -62.60
CA GLY A 9 -14.33 -12.22 -61.52
C GLY A 9 -13.37 -11.08 -61.85
N ARG A 10 -13.78 -9.84 -61.54
CA ARG A 10 -12.93 -8.67 -61.79
C ARG A 10 -11.55 -8.89 -61.16
N PRO A 11 -10.43 -8.37 -61.75
CA PRO A 11 -9.08 -8.56 -61.20
C PRO A 11 -8.95 -8.25 -59.73
N ALA A 12 -9.72 -7.27 -59.22
CA ALA A 12 -9.81 -6.91 -57.82
C ALA A 12 -10.40 -8.03 -56.95
N ASP A 13 -11.41 -8.78 -57.43
CA ASP A 13 -12.05 -9.85 -56.66
C ASP A 13 -11.13 -11.06 -56.51
N GLN A 14 -10.33 -11.39 -57.55
CA GLN A 14 -9.31 -12.44 -57.50
C GLN A 14 -8.18 -12.07 -56.51
N GLN A 15 -7.74 -10.81 -56.53
CA GLN A 15 -6.71 -10.31 -55.57
C GLN A 15 -7.20 -10.37 -54.13
N VAL A 16 -8.44 -9.94 -53.86
CA VAL A 16 -9.04 -10.04 -52.51
C VAL A 16 -9.16 -11.48 -52.08
N GLY A 17 -9.54 -12.40 -52.94
CA GLY A 17 -9.61 -13.83 -52.65
C GLY A 17 -8.27 -14.43 -52.21
N GLN A 18 -7.19 -14.08 -52.93
CA GLN A 18 -5.83 -14.50 -52.56
C GLN A 18 -5.39 -13.93 -51.21
N LEU A 19 -5.61 -12.63 -50.96
CA LEU A 19 -5.28 -11.99 -49.72
C LEU A 19 -6.05 -12.56 -48.53
N ARG A 20 -7.34 -12.90 -48.72
CA ARG A 20 -8.14 -13.57 -47.65
C ARG A 20 -7.62 -14.96 -47.34
N THR A 21 -7.17 -15.72 -48.34
CA THR A 21 -6.55 -17.03 -48.14
C THR A 21 -5.25 -16.91 -47.27
N GLN A 22 -4.43 -15.90 -47.63
CA GLN A 22 -3.21 -15.59 -46.86
C GLN A 22 -3.54 -15.13 -45.43
N LEU A 23 -4.59 -14.31 -45.24
CA LEU A 23 -5.06 -13.87 -43.96
C LEU A 23 -5.50 -15.04 -43.04
N GLU A 24 -6.24 -16.00 -43.60
CA GLU A 24 -6.63 -17.19 -42.85
C GLU A 24 -5.43 -18.07 -42.47
N ALA A 25 -4.42 -18.17 -43.35
CA ALA A 25 -3.15 -18.84 -43.01
C ALA A 25 -2.40 -18.12 -41.90
N ALA A 26 -2.31 -16.78 -41.95
CA ALA A 26 -1.68 -15.96 -40.88
C ALA A 26 -2.44 -16.07 -39.54
N LYS A 27 -3.79 -16.11 -39.56
CA LYS A 27 -4.60 -16.34 -38.37
C LYS A 27 -4.32 -17.72 -37.73
N LYS A 28 -4.20 -18.78 -38.56
CA LYS A 28 -3.84 -20.13 -38.04
C LYS A 28 -2.45 -20.20 -37.47
N ALA A 29 -1.51 -19.40 -37.99
CA ALA A 29 -0.15 -19.29 -37.53
C ALA A 29 0.00 -18.31 -36.33
N GLU A 30 -1.07 -17.62 -35.95
CA GLU A 30 -1.09 -16.56 -34.91
C GLU A 30 -0.09 -15.42 -35.23
N ASP A 31 0.24 -15.20 -36.48
CA ASP A 31 1.16 -14.16 -36.95
C ASP A 31 0.46 -12.78 -36.95
N LYS A 32 0.49 -12.12 -35.78
CA LYS A 32 -0.17 -10.82 -35.57
C LYS A 32 0.27 -9.74 -36.59
N PRO A 33 1.58 -9.55 -36.88
CA PRO A 33 2.02 -8.58 -37.90
C PRO A 33 1.47 -8.87 -39.28
N ALA A 34 1.51 -10.13 -39.72
CA ALA A 34 0.96 -10.52 -41.04
C ALA A 34 -0.56 -10.31 -41.11
N ILE A 35 -1.29 -10.61 -40.00
CA ILE A 35 -2.74 -10.36 -39.92
C ILE A 35 -3.05 -8.88 -40.15
N ILE A 36 -2.33 -7.98 -39.50
CA ILE A 36 -2.51 -6.53 -39.60
C ILE A 36 -2.23 -6.07 -41.06
N GLU A 37 -1.09 -6.44 -41.59
CA GLU A 37 -0.69 -6.02 -42.95
C GLU A 37 -1.68 -6.51 -44.03
N LEU A 38 -2.06 -7.79 -43.96
CA LEU A 38 -3.03 -8.37 -44.90
C LEU A 38 -4.42 -7.74 -44.78
N SER A 39 -4.86 -7.46 -43.51
CA SER A 39 -6.14 -6.78 -43.28
C SER A 39 -6.16 -5.39 -43.91
N ARG A 40 -5.10 -4.60 -43.78
CA ARG A 40 -4.97 -3.28 -44.41
C ARG A 40 -5.02 -3.35 -45.93
N ARG A 41 -4.31 -4.30 -46.51
CA ARG A 41 -4.31 -4.52 -47.99
C ARG A 41 -5.69 -4.90 -48.52
N ILE A 42 -6.44 -5.73 -47.79
CA ILE A 42 -7.82 -6.08 -48.17
C ILE A 42 -8.71 -4.85 -48.04
N LEU A 43 -8.63 -4.11 -46.94
CA LEU A 43 -9.45 -2.92 -46.68
C LEU A 43 -9.17 -1.77 -47.69
N ALA A 44 -7.96 -1.68 -48.22
CA ALA A 44 -7.66 -0.74 -49.31
C ALA A 44 -8.47 -1.05 -50.61
N ILE A 45 -8.85 -2.32 -50.79
CA ILE A 45 -9.65 -2.75 -51.96
C ILE A 45 -11.14 -2.82 -51.58
N THR A 46 -11.47 -3.26 -50.36
CA THR A 46 -12.84 -3.44 -49.87
C THR A 46 -13.08 -2.61 -48.59
N PRO A 47 -13.15 -1.28 -48.67
CA PRO A 47 -13.22 -0.40 -47.51
C PRO A 47 -14.53 -0.50 -46.71
N THR A 48 -15.54 -1.21 -47.22
CA THR A 48 -16.85 -1.37 -46.59
C THR A 48 -16.94 -2.61 -45.67
N ASP A 49 -15.86 -3.40 -45.56
CA ASP A 49 -15.82 -4.59 -44.69
C ASP A 49 -15.66 -4.22 -43.21
N SER A 50 -16.78 -3.91 -42.58
CA SER A 50 -16.80 -3.50 -41.16
C SER A 50 -16.27 -4.58 -40.19
N GLN A 51 -16.42 -5.87 -40.52
CA GLN A 51 -15.88 -6.95 -39.68
C GLN A 51 -14.35 -6.98 -39.73
N LEU A 52 -13.78 -6.72 -40.90
CA LEU A 52 -12.33 -6.68 -41.06
C LEU A 52 -11.73 -5.43 -40.38
N TRP A 53 -12.41 -4.27 -40.49
CA TRP A 53 -12.03 -3.06 -39.74
C TRP A 53 -12.00 -3.31 -38.23
N GLN A 54 -13.06 -3.92 -37.68
CA GLN A 54 -13.14 -4.24 -36.26
C GLN A 54 -12.01 -5.19 -35.83
N GLY A 55 -11.77 -6.25 -36.63
CA GLY A 55 -10.69 -7.19 -36.35
C GLY A 55 -9.30 -6.56 -36.38
N LEU A 56 -9.06 -5.64 -37.34
CA LEU A 56 -7.82 -4.87 -37.43
C LEU A 56 -7.63 -3.96 -36.21
N ALA A 57 -8.63 -3.15 -35.90
CA ALA A 57 -8.58 -2.24 -34.75
C ALA A 57 -8.36 -2.98 -33.43
N GLN A 58 -8.98 -4.15 -33.24
CA GLN A 58 -8.81 -4.97 -32.04
C GLN A 58 -7.39 -5.52 -31.92
N ARG A 59 -6.74 -5.91 -33.02
CA ARG A 59 -5.34 -6.35 -33.01
C ARG A 59 -4.37 -5.21 -32.73
N GLU A 60 -4.62 -4.02 -33.25
CA GLU A 60 -3.82 -2.83 -32.97
C GLU A 60 -3.94 -2.43 -31.47
N LEU A 61 -5.14 -2.54 -30.89
CA LEU A 61 -5.36 -2.35 -29.46
C LEU A 61 -4.58 -3.39 -28.60
N GLU A 62 -4.64 -4.67 -28.98
CA GLU A 62 -3.91 -5.76 -28.30
C GLU A 62 -2.39 -5.59 -28.38
N MET A 63 -1.88 -4.97 -29.44
CA MET A 63 -0.46 -4.67 -29.62
C MET A 63 -0.05 -3.31 -29.02
N GLU A 64 -1.00 -2.60 -28.42
CA GLU A 64 -0.81 -1.27 -27.85
C GLU A 64 -0.28 -0.23 -28.87
N ASP A 65 -0.55 -0.45 -30.17
CA ASP A 65 -0.21 0.50 -31.23
C ASP A 65 -1.33 1.57 -31.35
N PHE A 66 -1.37 2.43 -30.34
CA PHE A 66 -2.47 3.38 -30.15
C PHE A 66 -2.58 4.42 -31.26
N ASP A 67 -1.46 4.81 -31.88
CA ASP A 67 -1.48 5.80 -32.96
C ASP A 67 -2.06 5.20 -34.27
N ARG A 68 -1.74 3.94 -34.55
CA ARG A 68 -2.33 3.24 -35.68
C ARG A 68 -3.78 2.90 -35.43
N LEU A 69 -4.14 2.49 -34.22
CA LEU A 69 -5.54 2.27 -33.85
C LEU A 69 -6.39 3.51 -34.12
N GLU A 70 -5.93 4.70 -33.70
CA GLU A 70 -6.63 5.95 -33.93
C GLU A 70 -6.85 6.22 -35.40
N GLN A 71 -5.79 6.07 -36.24
CA GLN A 71 -5.88 6.20 -37.70
C GLN A 71 -6.87 5.19 -38.31
N THR A 72 -6.85 3.95 -37.83
CA THR A 72 -7.75 2.88 -38.28
C THR A 72 -9.21 3.21 -37.95
N LEU A 73 -9.51 3.69 -36.73
CA LEU A 73 -10.85 4.07 -36.31
C LEU A 73 -11.38 5.28 -37.12
N ASP A 74 -10.52 6.25 -37.42
CA ASP A 74 -10.86 7.42 -38.22
C ASP A 74 -11.12 7.02 -39.69
N ALA A 75 -10.29 6.13 -40.25
CA ALA A 75 -10.47 5.62 -41.59
C ALA A 75 -11.78 4.82 -41.67
N TRP A 76 -12.04 3.92 -40.74
CA TRP A 76 -13.28 3.16 -40.69
C TRP A 76 -14.51 4.07 -40.58
N GLY A 77 -14.48 5.07 -39.69
CA GLY A 77 -15.57 6.04 -39.54
C GLY A 77 -15.94 6.79 -40.84
N LYS A 78 -14.95 7.04 -41.71
CA LYS A 78 -15.17 7.69 -43.03
C LYS A 78 -15.80 6.79 -44.08
N THR A 79 -15.71 5.47 -43.93
CA THR A 79 -16.24 4.49 -44.93
C THR A 79 -17.70 4.16 -44.71
N VAL A 80 -18.31 4.56 -43.60
CA VAL A 80 -19.68 4.23 -43.24
C VAL A 80 -20.52 5.49 -43.00
N ARG A 81 -21.80 5.46 -43.44
CA ARG A 81 -22.74 6.60 -43.25
C ARG A 81 -23.13 6.77 -41.78
N SER A 82 -23.23 5.67 -41.05
CA SER A 82 -23.51 5.63 -39.60
C SER A 82 -22.43 4.79 -38.95
N PRO A 83 -21.58 5.40 -38.12
CA PRO A 83 -20.52 4.64 -37.45
C PRO A 83 -21.14 3.51 -36.60
N PRO A 84 -20.64 2.27 -36.74
CA PRO A 84 -21.08 1.18 -35.92
C PRO A 84 -20.68 1.42 -34.46
N ALA A 85 -21.49 0.91 -33.54
CA ALA A 85 -21.25 1.05 -32.08
C ALA A 85 -19.82 0.59 -31.66
N ALA A 86 -19.26 -0.39 -32.38
CA ALA A 86 -17.89 -0.86 -32.14
C ALA A 86 -16.80 0.24 -32.28
N ILE A 87 -17.03 1.29 -33.05
CA ILE A 87 -16.10 2.43 -33.13
C ILE A 87 -16.11 3.20 -31.82
N GLU A 88 -17.28 3.45 -31.26
CA GLU A 88 -17.40 4.15 -29.96
C GLU A 88 -16.78 3.31 -28.82
N ASP A 89 -17.01 2.01 -28.81
CA ASP A 89 -16.38 1.10 -27.86
C ASP A 89 -14.85 1.16 -27.93
N LEU A 90 -14.27 0.97 -29.12
CA LEU A 90 -12.82 0.96 -29.30
C LEU A 90 -12.17 2.33 -29.06
N ARG A 91 -12.86 3.44 -29.35
CA ARG A 91 -12.40 4.79 -28.98
C ARG A 91 -12.41 4.99 -27.46
N GLY A 92 -13.40 4.44 -26.77
CA GLY A 92 -13.45 4.42 -25.32
C GLY A 92 -12.27 3.63 -24.72
N GLU A 93 -12.00 2.43 -25.25
CA GLU A 93 -10.84 1.62 -24.83
C GLU A 93 -9.51 2.34 -25.08
N LEU A 94 -9.33 2.93 -26.27
CA LEU A 94 -8.13 3.71 -26.60
C LEU A 94 -7.92 4.87 -25.61
N ALA A 95 -8.96 5.66 -25.37
CA ALA A 95 -8.92 6.78 -24.44
C ALA A 95 -8.60 6.31 -23.02
N PHE A 96 -9.20 5.20 -22.57
CA PHE A 96 -8.93 4.62 -21.25
C PHE A 96 -7.46 4.17 -21.10
N LYS A 97 -6.91 3.49 -22.11
CA LYS A 97 -5.49 3.08 -22.12
C LYS A 97 -4.53 4.29 -22.10
N ARG A 98 -4.89 5.37 -22.77
CA ARG A 98 -4.17 6.66 -22.70
C ARG A 98 -4.42 7.44 -21.41
N LYS A 99 -5.21 6.92 -20.47
CA LYS A 99 -5.65 7.59 -19.23
C LYS A 99 -6.48 8.87 -19.47
N ASP A 100 -7.03 9.02 -20.67
CA ASP A 100 -7.99 10.09 -20.99
C ASP A 100 -9.40 9.64 -20.58
N TYR A 101 -9.63 9.66 -19.29
CA TYR A 101 -10.85 9.13 -18.68
C TYR A 101 -12.11 9.90 -19.12
N GLN A 102 -11.97 11.19 -19.42
CA GLN A 102 -13.10 12.02 -19.86
C GLN A 102 -13.60 11.58 -21.24
N ASN A 103 -12.72 11.38 -22.20
CA ASN A 103 -13.08 10.89 -23.53
C ASN A 103 -13.51 9.42 -23.48
N ALA A 104 -12.89 8.57 -22.65
CA ALA A 104 -13.34 7.20 -22.44
C ALA A 104 -14.80 7.13 -21.96
N GLU A 105 -15.17 7.90 -20.92
CA GLU A 105 -16.53 7.98 -20.40
C GLU A 105 -17.51 8.46 -21.48
N LYS A 106 -17.15 9.51 -22.23
CA LYS A 106 -17.95 10.06 -23.33
C LYS A 106 -18.26 9.01 -24.40
N HIS A 107 -17.25 8.28 -24.87
CA HIS A 107 -17.41 7.29 -25.93
C HIS A 107 -18.24 6.08 -25.47
N TRP A 108 -18.01 5.53 -24.27
CA TRP A 108 -18.82 4.42 -23.77
C TRP A 108 -20.27 4.82 -23.47
N LEU A 109 -20.53 6.07 -23.02
CA LEU A 109 -21.88 6.59 -22.91
C LEU A 109 -22.51 6.75 -24.30
N GLY A 110 -21.75 7.17 -25.30
CA GLY A 110 -22.19 7.21 -26.71
C GLY A 110 -22.59 5.84 -27.22
N TYR A 111 -21.81 4.80 -26.92
CA TYR A 111 -22.17 3.41 -27.23
C TYR A 111 -23.50 3.00 -26.62
N VAL A 112 -23.68 3.23 -25.32
CA VAL A 112 -24.93 2.87 -24.62
C VAL A 112 -26.14 3.64 -25.18
N ALA A 113 -25.94 4.89 -25.62
CA ALA A 113 -27.00 5.70 -26.21
C ALA A 113 -27.50 5.15 -27.55
N MET A 114 -26.72 4.30 -28.25
CA MET A 114 -27.13 3.58 -29.45
C MET A 114 -28.08 2.42 -29.18
N LYS A 115 -28.48 2.19 -27.91
CA LYS A 115 -29.38 1.13 -27.43
C LYS A 115 -28.94 -0.29 -27.86
N PRO A 116 -27.73 -0.72 -27.47
CA PRO A 116 -27.25 -2.07 -27.76
C PRO A 116 -28.12 -3.12 -27.04
N LYS A 117 -27.87 -4.42 -27.37
CA LYS A 117 -28.52 -5.51 -26.62
C LYS A 117 -28.17 -5.43 -25.13
N ALA A 118 -29.06 -5.93 -24.29
CA ALA A 118 -28.90 -5.86 -22.84
C ALA A 118 -27.55 -6.42 -22.34
N SER A 119 -27.05 -7.51 -22.94
CA SER A 119 -25.74 -8.08 -22.60
C SER A 119 -24.58 -7.17 -22.97
N GLU A 120 -24.67 -6.47 -24.08
CA GLU A 120 -23.65 -5.52 -24.56
C GLU A 120 -23.69 -4.25 -23.70
N ALA A 121 -24.89 -3.72 -23.43
CA ALA A 121 -25.07 -2.60 -22.50
C ALA A 121 -24.51 -2.89 -21.11
N ALA A 122 -24.70 -4.12 -20.60
CA ALA A 122 -24.16 -4.52 -19.31
C ALA A 122 -22.63 -4.47 -19.30
N THR A 123 -21.98 -4.92 -20.37
CA THR A 123 -20.51 -4.86 -20.53
C THR A 123 -20.01 -3.42 -20.55
N GLU A 124 -20.69 -2.53 -21.26
CA GLU A 124 -20.28 -1.11 -21.30
C GLU A 124 -20.48 -0.42 -19.94
N TYR A 125 -21.55 -0.74 -19.21
CA TYR A 125 -21.69 -0.25 -17.85
C TYR A 125 -20.63 -0.82 -16.90
N ASP A 126 -20.12 -2.03 -17.14
CA ASP A 126 -18.97 -2.58 -16.39
C ASP A 126 -17.69 -1.78 -16.68
N LYS A 127 -17.42 -1.40 -17.93
CA LYS A 127 -16.28 -0.55 -18.30
C LYS A 127 -16.37 0.84 -17.66
N LEU A 128 -17.55 1.48 -17.73
CA LEU A 128 -17.82 2.76 -17.06
C LEU A 128 -17.63 2.67 -15.54
N ALA A 129 -18.06 1.58 -14.91
CA ALA A 129 -17.79 1.34 -13.51
C ALA A 129 -16.30 1.22 -13.21
N ASN A 130 -15.56 0.44 -14.00
CA ASN A 130 -14.10 0.28 -13.83
C ASN A 130 -13.36 1.62 -14.01
N LEU A 131 -13.79 2.45 -14.96
CA LEU A 131 -13.26 3.81 -15.14
C LEU A 131 -13.48 4.66 -13.88
N CYS A 132 -14.67 4.62 -13.30
CA CYS A 132 -14.96 5.33 -12.04
C CYS A 132 -14.11 4.79 -10.89
N ALA A 133 -13.86 3.48 -10.81
CA ALA A 133 -12.98 2.89 -9.81
C ALA A 133 -11.53 3.39 -9.96
N ALA A 134 -11.01 3.49 -11.19
CA ALA A 134 -9.68 4.02 -11.47
C ALA A 134 -9.51 5.49 -11.02
N GLN A 135 -10.61 6.23 -10.91
CA GLN A 135 -10.67 7.61 -10.42
C GLN A 135 -11.13 7.73 -8.96
N ALA A 136 -11.29 6.62 -8.24
CA ALA A 136 -11.87 6.53 -6.90
C ALA A 136 -13.29 7.16 -6.76
N ARG A 137 -14.06 7.22 -7.86
CA ARG A 137 -15.46 7.69 -7.92
C ARG A 137 -16.41 6.54 -7.56
N TRP A 138 -16.43 6.14 -6.29
CA TRP A 138 -17.11 4.91 -5.85
C TRP A 138 -18.63 4.96 -5.94
N GLU A 139 -19.26 6.14 -5.75
CA GLU A 139 -20.69 6.35 -5.96
C GLU A 139 -21.08 6.08 -7.41
N ASP A 140 -20.34 6.66 -8.36
CA ASP A 140 -20.60 6.46 -9.79
C ASP A 140 -20.33 5.00 -10.20
N HIS A 141 -19.25 4.39 -9.65
CA HIS A 141 -18.98 2.97 -9.83
C HIS A 141 -20.19 2.12 -9.42
N ALA A 142 -20.72 2.32 -8.21
CA ALA A 142 -21.89 1.57 -7.72
C ALA A 142 -23.14 1.84 -8.57
N ALA A 143 -23.33 3.07 -9.05
CA ALA A 143 -24.42 3.44 -9.94
C ALA A 143 -24.33 2.73 -11.30
N TYR A 144 -23.14 2.71 -11.93
CA TYR A 144 -22.93 1.98 -13.20
C TYR A 144 -23.07 0.46 -13.00
N ARG A 145 -22.55 -0.12 -11.90
CA ARG A 145 -22.80 -1.55 -11.58
C ARG A 145 -24.27 -1.85 -11.40
N THR A 146 -25.04 -0.93 -10.84
CA THR A 146 -26.50 -1.09 -10.73
C THR A 146 -27.17 -1.16 -12.11
N LYS A 147 -26.74 -0.30 -13.05
CA LYS A 147 -27.23 -0.34 -14.43
C LYS A 147 -26.80 -1.63 -15.15
N ALA A 148 -25.56 -2.08 -14.93
CA ALA A 148 -25.07 -3.34 -15.50
C ALA A 148 -25.87 -4.54 -15.01
N ILE A 149 -26.17 -4.61 -13.69
CA ILE A 149 -27.00 -5.65 -13.08
C ILE A 149 -28.42 -5.60 -13.62
N ALA A 150 -29.02 -4.42 -13.77
CA ALA A 150 -30.36 -4.27 -14.35
C ALA A 150 -30.43 -4.75 -15.80
N ALA A 151 -29.37 -4.56 -16.59
CA ALA A 151 -29.27 -5.04 -17.96
C ALA A 151 -29.02 -6.56 -18.03
N LYS A 152 -28.10 -7.07 -17.22
CA LYS A 152 -27.81 -8.51 -17.12
C LYS A 152 -27.22 -8.80 -15.74
N ASP A 153 -27.97 -9.43 -14.87
CA ASP A 153 -27.52 -9.80 -13.53
C ASP A 153 -26.50 -10.95 -13.57
N SER A 154 -25.50 -10.89 -12.69
CA SER A 154 -24.53 -11.97 -12.47
C SER A 154 -23.89 -11.87 -11.10
N ALA A 155 -23.35 -13.01 -10.60
CA ALA A 155 -22.65 -13.07 -9.32
C ALA A 155 -21.47 -12.08 -9.29
N ALA A 156 -20.59 -12.11 -10.32
CA ALA A 156 -19.45 -11.21 -10.44
C ALA A 156 -19.83 -9.71 -10.37
N ARG A 157 -20.90 -9.27 -11.07
CA ARG A 157 -21.35 -7.87 -11.01
C ARG A 157 -21.83 -7.48 -9.64
N ARG A 158 -22.49 -8.39 -8.92
CA ARG A 158 -22.91 -8.16 -7.54
C ARG A 158 -21.76 -8.07 -6.59
N VAL A 159 -20.76 -8.95 -6.71
CA VAL A 159 -19.52 -8.86 -5.92
C VAL A 159 -18.83 -7.53 -6.18
N ALA A 160 -18.67 -7.12 -7.44
CA ALA A 160 -18.04 -5.84 -7.78
C ALA A 160 -18.80 -4.64 -7.17
N ARG A 161 -20.15 -4.66 -7.16
CA ARG A 161 -20.96 -3.61 -6.50
C ARG A 161 -20.84 -3.69 -4.98
N ALA A 162 -20.81 -4.89 -4.40
CA ALA A 162 -20.59 -5.08 -2.97
C ALA A 162 -19.25 -4.48 -2.52
N CYS A 163 -18.17 -4.68 -3.30
CA CYS A 163 -16.88 -4.07 -3.03
C CYS A 163 -16.93 -2.53 -3.08
N ALA A 164 -17.67 -1.95 -4.04
CA ALA A 164 -17.88 -0.51 -4.07
C ALA A 164 -18.67 -0.02 -2.84
N TYR A 165 -19.69 -0.76 -2.41
CA TYR A 165 -20.43 -0.42 -1.19
C TYR A 165 -19.58 -0.52 0.08
N LEU A 166 -18.58 -1.43 0.15
CA LEU A 166 -17.62 -1.42 1.26
C LEU A 166 -16.83 -0.11 1.30
N ARG A 167 -16.36 0.38 0.14
CA ARG A 167 -15.66 1.67 0.04
C ARG A 167 -16.50 2.86 0.46
N LEU A 168 -17.83 2.76 0.26
CA LEU A 168 -18.80 3.78 0.62
C LEU A 168 -19.36 3.59 2.04
N HIS A 169 -18.87 2.63 2.82
CA HIS A 169 -19.36 2.26 4.14
C HIS A 169 -20.86 1.91 4.15
N LYS A 170 -21.40 1.46 3.02
CA LYS A 170 -22.80 0.98 2.86
C LYS A 170 -22.89 -0.50 3.17
N TRP A 171 -22.57 -0.86 4.42
CA TRP A 171 -22.37 -2.23 4.89
C TRP A 171 -23.53 -3.17 4.55
N ASP A 172 -24.75 -2.79 4.89
CA ASP A 172 -25.93 -3.65 4.71
C ASP A 172 -26.18 -3.95 3.22
N ALA A 173 -25.98 -2.96 2.35
CA ALA A 173 -26.06 -3.14 0.90
C ALA A 173 -24.94 -4.03 0.35
N ALA A 174 -23.71 -3.89 0.88
CA ALA A 174 -22.57 -4.71 0.51
C ALA A 174 -22.83 -6.20 0.85
N TYR A 175 -23.27 -6.47 2.09
CA TYR A 175 -23.57 -7.83 2.52
C TYR A 175 -24.78 -8.44 1.80
N ALA A 176 -25.81 -7.63 1.50
CA ALA A 176 -26.96 -8.10 0.71
C ALA A 176 -26.56 -8.52 -0.70
N ASP A 177 -25.69 -7.75 -1.37
CA ASP A 177 -25.19 -8.13 -2.70
C ASP A 177 -24.29 -9.37 -2.64
N MET A 178 -23.38 -9.48 -1.67
CA MET A 178 -22.54 -10.66 -1.49
C MET A 178 -23.37 -11.92 -1.22
N ALA A 179 -24.35 -11.85 -0.33
CA ALA A 179 -25.24 -12.96 -0.04
C ALA A 179 -26.04 -13.42 -1.28
N LYS A 180 -26.49 -12.44 -2.10
CA LYS A 180 -27.20 -12.74 -3.34
C LYS A 180 -26.27 -13.33 -4.40
N ALA A 181 -25.05 -12.83 -4.53
CA ALA A 181 -24.03 -13.38 -5.43
C ALA A 181 -23.73 -14.84 -5.09
N ASN A 182 -23.47 -15.14 -3.82
CA ASN A 182 -23.22 -16.51 -3.35
C ASN A 182 -24.39 -17.45 -3.61
N LYS A 183 -25.64 -16.96 -3.43
CA LYS A 183 -26.85 -17.75 -3.73
C LYS A 183 -27.02 -18.00 -5.24
N MET A 184 -26.58 -17.07 -6.09
CA MET A 184 -26.65 -17.19 -7.56
C MET A 184 -25.65 -18.20 -8.09
N ASP A 185 -24.40 -18.08 -7.67
CA ASP A 185 -23.31 -18.97 -8.09
C ASP A 185 -22.18 -18.96 -7.04
N ALA A 186 -22.22 -19.93 -6.13
CA ALA A 186 -21.16 -20.10 -5.13
C ALA A 186 -19.83 -20.61 -5.74
N SER A 187 -19.83 -21.06 -7.01
CA SER A 187 -18.66 -21.53 -7.71
C SER A 187 -17.92 -20.43 -8.49
N ASP A 188 -18.54 -19.26 -8.65
CA ASP A 188 -17.97 -18.09 -9.30
C ASP A 188 -16.65 -17.69 -8.62
N SER A 189 -15.64 -17.32 -9.42
CA SER A 189 -14.29 -17.00 -8.93
C SER A 189 -14.30 -15.81 -7.97
N ASP A 190 -15.06 -14.77 -8.31
CA ASP A 190 -15.13 -13.56 -7.48
C ASP A 190 -15.82 -13.84 -6.14
N VAL A 191 -16.87 -14.68 -6.16
CA VAL A 191 -17.55 -15.10 -4.92
C VAL A 191 -16.59 -15.88 -4.02
N LYS A 192 -15.86 -16.86 -4.56
CA LYS A 192 -14.88 -17.64 -3.79
C LYS A 192 -13.76 -16.80 -3.21
N GLU A 193 -13.31 -15.80 -3.95
CA GLU A 193 -12.27 -14.88 -3.50
C GLU A 193 -12.76 -13.95 -2.39
N TRP A 194 -13.96 -13.36 -2.56
CA TRP A 194 -14.42 -12.28 -1.70
C TRP A 194 -15.25 -12.73 -0.49
N LEU A 195 -15.97 -13.84 -0.57
CA LEU A 195 -16.85 -14.29 0.53
C LEU A 195 -16.10 -14.48 1.86
N PRO A 196 -14.95 -15.19 1.91
CA PRO A 196 -14.18 -15.34 3.15
C PRO A 196 -13.75 -14.00 3.75
N GLN A 197 -13.46 -13.05 2.88
CA GLN A 197 -13.07 -11.71 3.26
C GLN A 197 -14.23 -10.92 3.87
N PHE A 198 -15.45 -11.07 3.38
CA PHE A 198 -16.64 -10.49 3.98
C PHE A 198 -16.96 -11.12 5.34
N GLU A 199 -16.80 -12.43 5.48
CA GLU A 199 -16.97 -13.16 6.74
C GLU A 199 -15.97 -12.70 7.82
N GLN A 200 -14.72 -12.46 7.44
CA GLN A 200 -13.70 -11.90 8.34
C GLN A 200 -14.08 -10.49 8.81
N LEU A 201 -14.44 -9.61 7.89
CA LEU A 201 -14.83 -8.24 8.21
C LEU A 201 -16.09 -8.18 9.10
N GLN A 202 -17.01 -9.15 8.97
CA GLN A 202 -18.25 -9.21 9.73
C GLN A 202 -18.02 -9.23 11.25
N ARG A 203 -16.91 -9.81 11.71
CA ARG A 203 -16.54 -9.86 13.13
C ARG A 203 -16.32 -8.49 13.75
N PHE A 204 -15.83 -7.54 12.95
CA PHE A 204 -15.50 -6.18 13.36
C PHE A 204 -16.60 -5.17 13.05
N LEU A 205 -17.61 -5.58 12.28
CA LEU A 205 -18.64 -4.68 11.76
C LEU A 205 -19.38 -3.87 12.82
N PRO A 206 -19.75 -4.42 14.02
CA PRO A 206 -20.39 -3.62 15.07
C PRO A 206 -19.53 -2.44 15.55
N GLN A 207 -18.22 -2.67 15.73
CA GLN A 207 -17.26 -1.63 16.16
C GLN A 207 -17.06 -0.60 15.05
N ILE A 208 -16.92 -1.07 13.79
CA ILE A 208 -16.78 -0.20 12.62
C ILE A 208 -18.00 0.71 12.47
N LYS A 209 -19.23 0.18 12.56
CA LYS A 209 -20.48 0.98 12.50
C LYS A 209 -20.56 2.03 13.61
N THR A 210 -20.07 1.70 14.80
CA THR A 210 -19.99 2.65 15.91
C THR A 210 -19.03 3.80 15.57
N LEU A 211 -17.83 3.49 15.05
CA LEU A 211 -16.87 4.50 14.62
C LEU A 211 -17.38 5.32 13.44
N ASP A 212 -18.09 4.71 12.47
CA ASP A 212 -18.73 5.44 11.38
C ASP A 212 -19.69 6.50 11.88
N ALA A 213 -20.53 6.16 12.85
CA ALA A 213 -21.47 7.10 13.45
C ALA A 213 -20.77 8.24 14.23
N GLN A 214 -19.65 7.95 14.88
CA GLN A 214 -18.84 8.96 15.58
C GLN A 214 -18.08 9.85 14.59
N ILE A 215 -17.47 9.28 13.55
CA ILE A 215 -16.76 10.02 12.49
C ILE A 215 -17.74 10.91 11.71
N SER A 216 -18.97 10.47 11.47
CA SER A 216 -19.99 11.30 10.81
C SER A 216 -20.31 12.57 11.60
N LYS A 217 -20.22 12.53 12.95
CA LYS A 217 -20.40 13.70 13.83
C LYS A 217 -19.13 14.55 13.93
N SER A 218 -17.95 13.93 13.82
CA SER A 218 -16.65 14.58 13.96
C SER A 218 -15.70 14.12 12.84
N PRO A 219 -15.89 14.59 11.59
CA PRO A 219 -15.22 14.04 10.41
C PRO A 219 -13.71 14.18 10.41
N ASN A 220 -13.19 15.15 11.16
CA ASN A 220 -11.75 15.45 11.24
C ASN A 220 -11.11 14.97 12.56
N ASN A 221 -11.80 14.10 13.29
CA ASN A 221 -11.23 13.49 14.50
C ASN A 221 -10.25 12.38 14.10
N ILE A 222 -8.96 12.68 14.24
CA ILE A 222 -7.85 11.81 13.83
C ILE A 222 -7.88 10.50 14.59
N GLU A 223 -8.17 10.55 15.90
CA GLU A 223 -8.20 9.36 16.75
C GLU A 223 -9.24 8.35 16.27
N LEU A 224 -10.45 8.80 15.93
CA LEU A 224 -11.50 7.94 15.41
C LEU A 224 -11.14 7.34 14.03
N LEU A 225 -10.48 8.13 13.18
CA LEU A 225 -10.01 7.67 11.87
C LEU A 225 -8.94 6.56 12.06
N LEU A 226 -7.97 6.78 12.92
CA LEU A 226 -6.88 5.80 13.17
C LEU A 226 -7.39 4.54 13.87
N GLN A 227 -8.37 4.64 14.78
CA GLN A 227 -9.03 3.48 15.37
C GLN A 227 -9.75 2.64 14.32
N ARG A 228 -10.48 3.28 13.38
CA ARG A 228 -11.16 2.57 12.31
C ARG A 228 -10.17 1.98 11.30
N ALA A 229 -9.10 2.71 10.94
CA ALA A 229 -8.02 2.20 10.12
C ALA A 229 -7.42 0.91 10.72
N ARG A 230 -7.15 0.91 12.04
CA ARG A 230 -6.63 -0.28 12.72
C ARG A 230 -7.56 -1.47 12.65
N LEU A 231 -8.86 -1.27 12.85
CA LEU A 231 -9.85 -2.33 12.67
C LEU A 231 -9.86 -2.89 11.25
N PHE A 232 -9.71 -2.03 10.24
CA PHE A 232 -9.61 -2.46 8.84
C PHE A 232 -8.33 -3.25 8.57
N THR A 233 -7.19 -2.86 9.14
CA THR A 233 -5.94 -3.63 9.04
C THR A 233 -6.12 -5.04 9.60
N VAL A 234 -6.62 -5.16 10.85
CA VAL A 234 -6.87 -6.46 11.50
C VAL A 234 -7.92 -7.28 10.74
N ALA A 235 -8.90 -6.63 10.14
CA ALA A 235 -9.91 -7.28 9.31
C ALA A 235 -9.41 -7.67 7.90
N GLY A 236 -8.12 -7.44 7.58
CA GLY A 236 -7.55 -7.72 6.26
C GLY A 236 -8.11 -6.82 5.16
N ARG A 237 -8.39 -5.55 5.47
CA ARG A 237 -8.93 -4.54 4.54
C ARG A 237 -7.96 -3.37 4.34
N PRO A 238 -6.76 -3.62 3.81
CA PRO A 238 -5.70 -2.61 3.78
C PRO A 238 -6.09 -1.36 2.98
N LEU A 239 -6.90 -1.50 1.93
CA LEU A 239 -7.37 -0.35 1.16
C LEU A 239 -8.33 0.56 1.94
N LEU A 240 -9.17 0.00 2.82
CA LEU A 240 -10.04 0.80 3.70
C LEU A 240 -9.22 1.42 4.83
N ALA A 241 -8.25 0.67 5.36
CA ALA A 241 -7.31 1.18 6.35
C ALA A 241 -6.51 2.37 5.80
N LEU A 242 -6.04 2.26 4.55
CA LEU A 242 -5.28 3.31 3.87
C LEU A 242 -6.09 4.61 3.70
N ASP A 243 -7.36 4.50 3.30
CA ASP A 243 -8.23 5.67 3.12
C ASP A 243 -8.34 6.50 4.43
N ASP A 244 -8.51 5.84 5.57
CA ASP A 244 -8.60 6.50 6.88
C ASP A 244 -7.24 7.00 7.38
N ALA A 245 -6.20 6.18 7.25
CA ALA A 245 -4.85 6.53 7.70
C ALA A 245 -4.28 7.70 6.91
N GLU A 246 -4.40 7.72 5.57
CA GLU A 246 -3.99 8.85 4.73
C GLU A 246 -4.76 10.13 5.09
N ARG A 247 -6.05 10.01 5.38
CA ARG A 247 -6.87 11.15 5.82
C ARG A 247 -6.38 11.70 7.15
N ALA A 248 -6.12 10.81 8.13
CA ALA A 248 -5.57 11.21 9.42
C ALA A 248 -4.20 11.87 9.28
N PHE A 249 -3.32 11.29 8.46
CA PHE A 249 -1.99 11.84 8.17
C PHE A 249 -2.06 13.22 7.50
N LYS A 250 -2.96 13.42 6.54
CA LYS A 250 -3.19 14.74 5.91
C LYS A 250 -3.68 15.80 6.91
N LEU A 251 -4.50 15.41 7.87
CA LEU A 251 -5.00 16.31 8.92
C LEU A 251 -3.90 16.67 9.94
N GLN A 252 -3.02 15.73 10.26
CA GLN A 252 -1.92 15.93 11.21
C GLN A 252 -0.62 15.24 10.73
N PRO A 253 0.16 15.86 9.85
CA PRO A 253 1.40 15.27 9.32
C PRO A 253 2.48 15.01 10.37
N ALA A 254 2.41 15.69 11.52
CA ALA A 254 3.33 15.52 12.64
C ALA A 254 3.02 14.29 13.51
N SER A 255 1.85 13.66 13.36
CA SER A 255 1.48 12.47 14.11
C SER A 255 2.29 11.27 13.65
N MET A 256 3.10 10.71 14.54
CA MET A 256 3.87 9.49 14.27
C MET A 256 2.95 8.29 14.11
N ARG A 257 1.88 8.21 14.92
CA ARG A 257 0.88 7.14 14.80
C ARG A 257 0.21 7.15 13.43
N ALA A 258 -0.23 8.31 12.94
CA ALA A 258 -0.83 8.42 11.61
C ALA A 258 0.16 8.05 10.50
N ARG A 259 1.41 8.49 10.62
CA ARG A 259 2.48 8.17 9.66
C ARG A 259 2.77 6.67 9.60
N ILE A 260 2.89 6.01 10.74
CA ILE A 260 3.13 4.55 10.84
C ILE A 260 1.96 3.78 10.25
N GLN A 261 0.73 4.04 10.66
CA GLN A 261 -0.43 3.32 10.13
C GLN A 261 -0.64 3.54 8.64
N THR A 262 -0.29 4.73 8.12
CA THR A 262 -0.31 4.97 6.67
C THR A 262 0.76 4.13 5.96
N ALA A 263 1.97 4.03 6.51
CA ALA A 263 3.03 3.21 5.95
C ALA A 263 2.67 1.72 5.97
N GLU A 264 2.12 1.19 7.07
CA GLU A 264 1.61 -0.18 7.16
C GLU A 264 0.59 -0.47 6.05
N ALA A 265 -0.43 0.37 5.93
CA ALA A 265 -1.48 0.20 4.94
C ALA A 265 -0.97 0.34 3.48
N LEU A 266 0.05 1.17 3.24
CA LEU A 266 0.73 1.25 1.94
C LEU A 266 1.49 -0.03 1.61
N LEU A 267 2.21 -0.61 2.57
CA LEU A 267 2.92 -1.88 2.41
C LEU A 267 1.95 -3.04 2.14
N ASP A 268 0.85 -3.09 2.89
CA ASP A 268 -0.21 -4.10 2.70
C ASP A 268 -0.94 -3.98 1.35
N THR A 269 -0.85 -2.83 0.70
CA THR A 269 -1.40 -2.58 -0.64
C THR A 269 -0.36 -2.66 -1.75
N ASN A 270 0.85 -3.18 -1.47
CA ASN A 270 1.99 -3.28 -2.39
C ASN A 270 2.43 -1.92 -2.97
N ARG A 271 2.33 -0.83 -2.18
CA ARG A 271 2.76 0.52 -2.54
C ARG A 271 4.05 0.88 -1.78
N GLU A 272 5.08 0.06 -1.93
CA GLU A 272 6.35 0.15 -1.20
C GLU A 272 7.07 1.48 -1.43
N ASP A 273 7.10 1.98 -2.67
CA ASP A 273 7.71 3.28 -3.01
C ASP A 273 7.02 4.45 -2.29
N ASP A 274 5.70 4.39 -2.12
CA ASP A 274 4.95 5.43 -1.41
C ASP A 274 5.17 5.33 0.10
N ALA A 275 5.20 4.11 0.65
CA ALA A 275 5.54 3.88 2.06
C ALA A 275 6.95 4.39 2.39
N ALA A 276 7.92 4.16 1.50
CA ALA A 276 9.30 4.62 1.67
C ALA A 276 9.44 6.15 1.75
N LYS A 277 8.53 6.91 1.13
CA LYS A 277 8.50 8.39 1.21
C LYS A 277 8.10 8.91 2.59
N LEU A 278 7.50 8.07 3.43
CA LEU A 278 7.06 8.43 4.78
C LEU A 278 8.18 8.28 5.84
N GLU A 279 9.42 8.03 5.45
CA GLU A 279 10.59 7.76 6.31
C GLU A 279 10.46 6.48 7.15
N VAL A 280 9.29 6.24 7.77
CA VAL A 280 9.00 5.03 8.57
C VAL A 280 8.87 3.76 7.71
N GLY A 281 8.41 3.89 6.47
CA GLY A 281 8.09 2.75 5.61
C GLY A 281 9.27 1.84 5.31
N LYS A 282 10.45 2.41 5.03
CA LYS A 282 11.70 1.64 4.76
C LYS A 282 12.12 0.73 5.91
N ASN A 283 11.84 1.14 7.15
CA ASN A 283 12.21 0.37 8.33
C ASN A 283 11.18 -0.72 8.61
N LEU A 284 9.89 -0.43 8.39
CA LEU A 284 8.82 -1.43 8.51
C LEU A 284 8.95 -2.53 7.46
N GLU A 285 9.31 -2.20 6.23
CA GLU A 285 9.53 -3.18 5.14
C GLU A 285 10.61 -4.23 5.47
N ARG A 286 11.60 -3.86 6.29
CA ARG A 286 12.71 -4.74 6.70
C ARG A 286 12.37 -5.64 7.89
N GLN A 287 11.25 -5.44 8.55
CA GLN A 287 10.82 -6.25 9.68
C GLN A 287 10.08 -7.51 9.20
N GLU A 288 10.25 -8.62 9.90
CA GLU A 288 9.52 -9.87 9.62
C GLU A 288 8.01 -9.67 9.81
N ASP A 289 7.61 -8.91 10.83
CA ASP A 289 6.25 -8.45 11.06
C ASP A 289 6.16 -6.96 10.68
N LYS A 290 5.40 -6.66 9.63
CA LYS A 290 5.19 -5.29 9.14
C LYS A 290 4.21 -4.48 10.01
N HIS A 291 3.58 -5.13 10.99
CA HIS A 291 2.58 -4.51 11.84
C HIS A 291 3.13 -4.11 13.20
N VAL A 292 2.94 -2.86 13.55
CA VAL A 292 3.25 -2.33 14.87
C VAL A 292 2.17 -2.75 15.87
N SER A 293 2.55 -3.08 17.09
CA SER A 293 1.61 -3.50 18.12
C SER A 293 0.61 -2.39 18.49
N ASP A 294 -0.59 -2.79 18.93
CA ASP A 294 -1.61 -1.83 19.36
C ASP A 294 -1.15 -1.01 20.57
N GLU A 295 -0.35 -1.61 21.45
CA GLU A 295 0.23 -0.93 22.62
C GLU A 295 1.17 0.20 22.21
N ALA A 296 2.08 -0.06 21.27
CA ALA A 296 3.00 0.96 20.75
C ALA A 296 2.26 2.09 20.03
N LEU A 297 1.25 1.76 19.22
CA LEU A 297 0.41 2.76 18.58
C LEU A 297 -0.38 3.63 19.56
N ASP A 298 -0.83 3.06 20.69
CA ASP A 298 -1.51 3.79 21.75
C ASP A 298 -0.57 4.73 22.50
N ILE A 299 0.66 4.27 22.82
CA ILE A 299 1.70 5.10 23.43
C ILE A 299 2.02 6.28 22.52
N LEU A 300 2.28 6.03 21.23
CA LEU A 300 2.56 7.08 20.25
C LEU A 300 1.39 8.08 20.13
N GLY A 301 0.15 7.61 20.13
CA GLY A 301 -1.03 8.46 20.08
C GLY A 301 -1.16 9.41 21.27
N LYS A 302 -0.85 8.93 22.49
CA LYS A 302 -0.83 9.75 23.71
C LYS A 302 0.29 10.80 23.64
N LEU A 303 1.48 10.41 23.17
CA LEU A 303 2.63 11.30 23.02
C LEU A 303 2.39 12.36 21.93
N ASP A 304 1.82 11.96 20.80
CA ASP A 304 1.42 12.90 19.73
C ASP A 304 0.43 13.95 20.26
N THR A 305 -0.54 13.53 21.09
CA THR A 305 -1.52 14.45 21.73
C THR A 305 -0.83 15.43 22.69
N ARG A 306 0.12 14.96 23.52
CA ARG A 306 0.92 15.83 24.39
C ARG A 306 1.72 16.85 23.59
N LEU A 307 2.40 16.40 22.54
CA LEU A 307 3.22 17.26 21.67
C LEU A 307 2.40 18.23 20.81
N GLN A 308 1.18 17.87 20.44
CA GLN A 308 0.25 18.78 19.79
C GLN A 308 -0.18 19.92 20.73
N ALA A 309 -0.45 19.60 22.01
CA ALA A 309 -0.81 20.58 23.02
C ALA A 309 0.41 21.44 23.44
N ASN A 310 1.58 20.83 23.54
CA ASN A 310 2.84 21.50 23.89
C ASN A 310 4.00 20.98 23.03
N PRO A 311 4.33 21.59 21.89
CA PRO A 311 5.45 21.19 21.03
C PRO A 311 6.83 21.26 21.70
N LYS A 312 6.95 21.91 22.88
CA LYS A 312 8.17 22.02 23.68
C LYS A 312 8.13 21.13 24.92
N ASP A 313 7.35 20.06 24.90
CA ASP A 313 7.34 19.05 25.96
C ASP A 313 8.56 18.11 25.78
N ALA A 314 9.68 18.46 26.42
CA ALA A 314 10.93 17.71 26.29
C ALA A 314 10.79 16.26 26.79
N GLU A 315 10.02 16.02 27.85
CA GLU A 315 9.77 14.67 28.37
C GLU A 315 8.97 13.83 27.35
N ALA A 316 7.96 14.40 26.71
CA ALA A 316 7.19 13.70 25.68
C ALA A 316 8.04 13.38 24.46
N LEU A 317 8.98 14.26 24.08
CA LEU A 317 9.94 13.99 23.00
C LEU A 317 10.89 12.86 23.35
N VAL A 318 11.44 12.84 24.57
CA VAL A 318 12.30 11.74 25.07
C VAL A 318 11.52 10.41 25.06
N ALA A 319 10.29 10.41 25.59
CA ALA A 319 9.45 9.23 25.61
C ALA A 319 9.13 8.72 24.19
N ARG A 320 8.86 9.64 23.25
CA ARG A 320 8.57 9.28 21.85
C ARG A 320 9.83 8.78 21.13
N SER A 321 11.00 9.35 21.39
CA SER A 321 12.29 8.84 20.93
C SER A 321 12.50 7.39 21.36
N LYS A 322 12.27 7.08 22.65
CA LYS A 322 12.39 5.73 23.17
C LYS A 322 11.48 4.73 22.44
N GLU A 323 10.22 5.08 22.27
CA GLU A 323 9.25 4.23 21.57
C GLU A 323 9.64 4.03 20.10
N LEU A 324 10.02 5.09 19.40
CA LEU A 324 10.47 5.02 18.02
C LEU A 324 11.74 4.18 17.85
N LYS A 325 12.64 4.21 18.82
CA LYS A 325 13.85 3.37 18.86
C LYS A 325 13.51 1.88 18.92
N GLU A 326 12.56 1.50 19.78
CA GLU A 326 12.10 0.11 19.91
C GLU A 326 11.41 -0.38 18.62
N LEU A 327 10.74 0.53 17.90
CA LEU A 327 10.15 0.27 16.59
C LEU A 327 11.18 0.33 15.43
N GLY A 328 12.48 0.45 15.73
CA GLY A 328 13.52 0.53 14.70
C GLY A 328 13.56 1.83 13.91
N GLN A 329 12.78 2.85 14.29
CA GLN A 329 12.69 4.15 13.59
C GLN A 329 13.80 5.11 14.05
N LEU A 330 15.06 4.65 13.98
CA LEU A 330 16.22 5.27 14.61
C LEU A 330 16.46 6.73 14.21
N THR A 331 16.20 7.09 12.95
CA THR A 331 16.39 8.45 12.45
C THR A 331 15.40 9.42 13.09
N LEU A 332 14.15 8.98 13.24
CA LEU A 332 13.08 9.77 13.86
C LEU A 332 13.27 9.83 15.38
N ALA A 333 13.68 8.73 16.01
CA ALA A 333 14.04 8.68 17.42
C ALA A 333 15.12 9.71 17.73
N LEU A 334 16.23 9.71 16.98
CA LEU A 334 17.32 10.67 17.13
C LEU A 334 16.87 12.12 16.91
N ALA A 335 15.93 12.36 16.00
CA ALA A 335 15.40 13.70 15.77
C ALA A 335 14.61 14.20 17.00
N ASP A 336 13.79 13.35 17.62
CA ASP A 336 13.03 13.69 18.82
C ASP A 336 13.96 13.89 20.04
N ALA A 337 14.95 13.00 20.23
CA ALA A 337 15.92 13.14 21.32
C ALA A 337 16.73 14.45 21.19
N ARG A 338 17.14 14.82 19.97
CA ARG A 338 17.81 16.12 19.72
C ARG A 338 16.89 17.32 19.91
N ALA A 339 15.61 17.20 19.54
CA ALA A 339 14.63 18.24 19.81
C ALA A 339 14.44 18.45 21.33
N ALA A 340 14.42 17.37 22.12
CA ALA A 340 14.40 17.46 23.58
C ALA A 340 15.63 18.18 24.12
N LEU A 341 16.85 17.87 23.64
CA LEU A 341 18.08 18.55 24.01
C LEU A 341 18.11 20.04 23.62
N ALA A 342 17.45 20.40 22.51
CA ALA A 342 17.32 21.80 22.11
C ALA A 342 16.40 22.60 23.06
N ILE A 343 15.53 21.94 23.81
CA ILE A 343 14.64 22.53 24.83
C ILE A 343 15.32 22.53 26.20
N ASP A 344 15.92 21.41 26.60
CA ASP A 344 16.65 21.23 27.86
C ASP A 344 17.97 20.48 27.59
N ASP A 345 19.06 21.23 27.50
CA ASP A 345 20.41 20.72 27.28
C ASP A 345 21.02 20.03 28.50
N LYS A 346 20.33 20.05 29.62
CA LYS A 346 20.71 19.37 30.89
C LYS A 346 19.86 18.13 31.21
N SER A 347 19.03 17.70 30.29
CA SER A 347 18.26 16.47 30.43
C SER A 347 19.16 15.24 30.28
N ALA A 348 19.43 14.55 31.41
CA ALA A 348 20.20 13.32 31.41
C ALA A 348 19.57 12.24 30.51
N ASP A 349 18.24 12.13 30.55
CA ASP A 349 17.49 11.16 29.76
C ASP A 349 17.54 11.47 28.27
N ALA A 350 17.45 12.75 27.87
CA ALA A 350 17.60 13.13 26.47
C ALA A 350 19.01 12.82 25.92
N HIS A 351 20.05 13.04 26.74
CA HIS A 351 21.42 12.62 26.40
C HIS A 351 21.54 11.10 26.31
N PHE A 352 20.93 10.36 27.22
CA PHE A 352 20.93 8.90 27.24
C PHE A 352 20.24 8.32 26.00
N GLU A 353 19.04 8.79 25.65
CA GLU A 353 18.34 8.37 24.45
C GLU A 353 19.11 8.74 23.17
N THR A 354 19.68 9.96 23.11
CA THR A 354 20.54 10.36 21.99
C THR A 354 21.74 9.42 21.83
N ALA A 355 22.36 8.99 22.93
CA ALA A 355 23.47 8.04 22.90
C ALA A 355 23.03 6.69 22.35
N GLY A 356 21.88 6.17 22.79
CA GLY A 356 21.31 4.91 22.30
C GLY A 356 20.98 4.93 20.81
N ASP A 357 20.37 6.01 20.34
CA ASP A 357 20.03 6.17 18.91
C ASP A 357 21.28 6.27 18.02
N LEU A 358 22.28 7.03 18.47
CA LEU A 358 23.56 7.18 17.77
C LEU A 358 24.36 5.86 17.70
N ASP A 359 24.36 5.08 18.77
CA ASP A 359 25.00 3.76 18.79
C ASP A 359 24.35 2.80 17.78
N ARG A 360 23.02 2.68 17.79
CA ARG A 360 22.29 1.88 16.81
C ARG A 360 22.49 2.37 15.36
N LEU A 361 22.75 3.66 15.15
CA LEU A 361 23.13 4.25 13.87
C LEU A 361 24.64 4.12 13.55
N ASN A 362 25.40 3.36 14.36
CA ASN A 362 26.85 3.15 14.22
C ASN A 362 27.69 4.43 14.33
N ARG A 363 27.19 5.46 15.03
CA ARG A 363 27.86 6.74 15.31
C ARG A 363 28.49 6.72 16.72
N GLN A 364 29.30 5.71 16.98
CA GLN A 364 29.79 5.36 18.31
C GLN A 364 30.55 6.47 19.03
N ALA A 365 31.31 7.32 18.33
CA ALA A 365 32.08 8.40 18.98
C ALA A 365 31.14 9.47 19.57
N GLU A 366 30.07 9.80 18.87
CA GLU A 366 29.04 10.73 19.36
C GLU A 366 28.21 10.10 20.48
N ALA A 367 27.83 8.82 20.32
CA ALA A 367 27.11 8.08 21.36
C ALA A 367 27.87 8.12 22.69
N LEU A 368 29.18 7.82 22.66
CA LEU A 368 30.02 7.85 23.87
C LEU A 368 30.07 9.23 24.52
N SER A 369 30.11 10.31 23.72
CA SER A 369 30.09 11.67 24.24
C SER A 369 28.79 11.97 24.99
N HIS A 370 27.65 11.63 24.41
CA HIS A 370 26.34 11.82 25.02
C HIS A 370 26.13 10.93 26.26
N ALA A 371 26.58 9.67 26.23
CA ALA A 371 26.52 8.78 27.37
C ALA A 371 27.32 9.32 28.58
N ARG A 372 28.49 9.90 28.36
CA ARG A 372 29.28 10.54 29.43
C ARG A 372 28.57 11.74 30.02
N ILE A 373 27.94 12.57 29.19
CA ILE A 373 27.15 13.70 29.70
C ILE A 373 25.96 13.19 30.52
N ALA A 374 25.27 12.15 30.09
CA ALA A 374 24.16 11.57 30.80
C ALA A 374 24.56 11.10 32.23
N THR A 375 25.72 10.41 32.38
CA THR A 375 26.23 9.98 33.69
C THR A 375 26.71 11.15 34.59
N GLN A 376 27.16 12.26 33.99
CA GLN A 376 27.53 13.47 34.74
C GLN A 376 26.29 14.20 35.25
N LEU A 377 25.20 14.25 34.46
CA LEU A 377 23.96 14.92 34.84
C LEU A 377 23.15 14.11 35.84
N ASP A 378 23.15 12.80 35.72
CA ASP A 378 22.48 11.88 36.65
C ASP A 378 23.44 10.75 37.10
N PRO A 379 24.33 11.03 38.09
CA PRO A 379 25.33 10.05 38.54
C PRO A 379 24.76 8.93 39.41
N LYS A 380 23.46 8.98 39.73
CA LYS A 380 22.80 7.98 40.57
C LYS A 380 22.01 6.93 39.81
N ASP A 381 21.91 7.07 38.50
CA ASP A 381 21.23 6.12 37.65
C ASP A 381 22.20 5.00 37.20
N PRO A 382 21.98 3.75 37.63
CA PRO A 382 22.86 2.63 37.29
C PRO A 382 22.81 2.27 35.83
N GLU A 383 21.67 2.51 35.12
CA GLU A 383 21.50 2.18 33.71
C GLU A 383 22.39 3.05 32.82
N LYS A 384 22.52 4.34 33.15
CA LYS A 384 23.38 5.27 32.40
C LYS A 384 24.85 4.88 32.50
N TRP A 385 25.30 4.47 33.71
CA TRP A 385 26.66 3.97 33.92
C TRP A 385 26.90 2.63 33.20
N PHE A 386 25.94 1.71 33.33
CA PHE A 386 26.00 0.43 32.63
C PHE A 386 26.16 0.64 31.12
N TYR A 387 25.32 1.48 30.54
CA TYR A 387 25.35 1.73 29.09
C TYR A 387 26.66 2.42 28.66
N LEU A 388 27.15 3.36 29.41
CA LEU A 388 28.48 3.96 29.17
C LEU A 388 29.56 2.89 29.15
N GLY A 389 29.59 1.96 30.12
CA GLY A 389 30.55 0.84 30.15
C GLY A 389 30.45 -0.07 28.92
N VAL A 390 29.24 -0.35 28.43
CA VAL A 390 29.03 -1.12 27.19
C VAL A 390 29.67 -0.41 25.98
N LEU A 391 29.43 0.89 25.83
CA LEU A 391 30.01 1.69 24.72
C LEU A 391 31.55 1.74 24.81
N GLU A 392 32.11 1.87 25.99
CA GLU A 392 33.56 1.86 26.19
C GLU A 392 34.17 0.50 25.87
N ARG A 393 33.51 -0.61 26.25
CA ARG A 393 33.92 -1.98 25.89
C ARG A 393 33.90 -2.20 24.38
N GLN A 394 32.84 -1.75 23.69
CA GLN A 394 32.74 -1.84 22.23
C GLN A 394 33.93 -1.16 21.52
N ARG A 395 34.48 -0.12 22.13
CA ARG A 395 35.68 0.58 21.65
C ARG A 395 37.00 0.01 22.18
N ALA A 396 36.94 -1.16 22.80
CA ALA A 396 38.08 -1.83 23.44
C ALA A 396 38.78 -1.00 24.55
N ASN A 397 38.09 0.02 25.09
CA ASN A 397 38.58 0.76 26.26
C ASN A 397 38.19 0.05 27.58
N PHE A 398 38.74 -1.15 27.77
CA PHE A 398 38.38 -2.01 28.87
C PHE A 398 38.60 -1.38 30.27
N PRO A 399 39.66 -0.58 30.55
CA PRO A 399 39.81 0.08 31.87
C PRO A 399 38.64 1.02 32.18
N ALA A 400 38.23 1.87 31.24
CA ALA A 400 37.11 2.78 31.42
C ALA A 400 35.78 2.01 31.53
N ALA A 401 35.60 0.95 30.75
CA ALA A 401 34.41 0.08 30.86
C ALA A 401 34.29 -0.55 32.24
N ILE A 402 35.39 -1.04 32.82
CA ILE A 402 35.42 -1.59 34.22
C ILE A 402 35.03 -0.52 35.23
N GLU A 403 35.53 0.71 35.07
CA GLU A 403 35.18 1.82 35.98
C GLU A 403 33.67 2.12 35.88
N SER A 404 33.12 2.26 34.69
CA SER A 404 31.69 2.54 34.48
C SER A 404 30.81 1.42 34.99
N GLN A 405 31.17 0.14 34.75
CA GLN A 405 30.42 -1.01 35.30
C GLN A 405 30.52 -1.06 36.84
N THR A 406 31.68 -0.70 37.41
CA THR A 406 31.84 -0.63 38.88
C THR A 406 30.89 0.40 39.47
N ARG A 407 30.75 1.60 38.85
CA ARG A 407 29.78 2.61 39.27
C ARG A 407 28.35 2.12 39.21
N SER A 408 27.99 1.45 38.11
CA SER A 408 26.65 0.84 37.97
C SER A 408 26.38 -0.15 39.12
N ILE A 409 27.32 -1.06 39.37
CA ILE A 409 27.21 -2.10 40.43
C ILE A 409 27.16 -1.49 41.83
N GLU A 410 27.92 -0.42 42.13
CA GLU A 410 27.88 0.29 43.40
C GLU A 410 26.52 0.91 43.72
N ILE A 411 25.79 1.35 42.66
CA ILE A 411 24.44 1.94 42.76
C ILE A 411 23.40 0.83 42.87
N SER A 412 23.46 -0.13 41.96
CA SER A 412 22.55 -1.27 41.90
C SER A 412 23.25 -2.51 41.32
N GLU A 413 23.46 -3.51 42.15
CA GLU A 413 24.08 -4.75 41.72
C GLU A 413 23.16 -5.52 40.78
N SER A 414 23.66 -5.85 39.59
CA SER A 414 22.90 -6.60 38.57
C SER A 414 23.76 -7.65 37.89
N PHE A 415 23.13 -8.74 37.45
CA PHE A 415 23.79 -9.78 36.68
C PHE A 415 24.48 -9.22 35.44
N VAL A 416 23.80 -8.34 34.68
CA VAL A 416 24.34 -7.81 33.43
C VAL A 416 25.59 -6.95 33.63
N ALA A 417 25.60 -6.09 34.69
CA ALA A 417 26.72 -5.22 34.98
C ALA A 417 27.95 -6.02 35.47
N LEU A 418 27.73 -7.03 36.33
CA LEU A 418 28.78 -7.93 36.76
C LEU A 418 29.35 -8.75 35.60
N SER A 419 28.50 -9.28 34.72
CA SER A 419 28.93 -10.04 33.55
C SER A 419 29.74 -9.20 32.56
N GLU A 420 29.32 -7.96 32.31
CA GLU A 420 30.07 -7.02 31.46
C GLU A 420 31.41 -6.66 32.07
N ARG A 421 31.50 -6.44 33.39
CA ARG A 421 32.77 -6.15 34.07
C ARG A 421 33.69 -7.34 34.04
N GLU A 422 33.21 -8.54 34.36
CA GLU A 422 33.95 -9.80 34.33
C GLU A 422 34.62 -10.01 32.96
N GLN A 423 33.88 -9.83 31.86
CA GLN A 423 34.42 -9.97 30.51
C GLN A 423 35.53 -8.95 30.24
N CYS A 424 35.37 -7.71 30.67
CA CYS A 424 36.40 -6.67 30.51
C CYS A 424 37.65 -6.99 31.31
N GLU A 425 37.51 -7.47 32.56
CA GLU A 425 38.61 -7.86 33.45
C GLU A 425 39.43 -9.02 32.91
N ARG A 426 38.78 -10.04 32.38
CA ARG A 426 39.46 -11.15 31.65
C ARG A 426 40.26 -10.64 30.46
N ARG A 427 39.71 -9.72 29.71
CA ARG A 427 40.40 -9.15 28.53
C ARG A 427 41.71 -8.45 28.87
N ILE A 428 41.81 -7.90 30.05
CA ILE A 428 43.06 -7.20 30.53
C ILE A 428 43.87 -8.04 31.52
N GLY A 429 43.55 -9.33 31.71
CA GLY A 429 44.29 -10.25 32.55
C GLY A 429 44.03 -10.17 34.03
N LYS A 430 42.97 -9.48 34.48
CA LYS A 430 42.53 -9.41 35.89
C LYS A 430 41.67 -10.61 36.25
N ILE A 431 42.29 -11.81 36.27
CA ILE A 431 41.55 -13.08 36.38
C ILE A 431 40.94 -13.24 37.78
N SER A 432 41.62 -12.81 38.86
CA SER A 432 41.13 -12.94 40.24
C SER A 432 39.87 -12.09 40.47
N GLU A 433 39.83 -10.88 39.90
CA GLU A 433 38.69 -9.97 39.98
C GLU A 433 37.50 -10.52 39.19
N ALA A 434 37.76 -10.99 37.94
CA ALA A 434 36.77 -11.63 37.11
C ALA A 434 36.15 -12.89 37.76
N ASP A 435 36.97 -13.73 38.44
CA ASP A 435 36.48 -14.88 39.20
C ASP A 435 35.68 -14.49 40.44
N ALA A 436 35.98 -13.33 41.04
CA ALA A 436 35.18 -12.77 42.13
C ALA A 436 33.79 -12.33 41.61
N ASP A 437 33.71 -11.70 40.44
CA ASP A 437 32.43 -11.33 39.87
C ASP A 437 31.60 -12.56 39.45
N LEU A 438 32.21 -13.61 38.94
CA LEU A 438 31.48 -14.87 38.69
C LEU A 438 30.90 -15.50 39.98
N ARG A 439 31.59 -15.39 41.10
CA ARG A 439 31.04 -15.86 42.39
C ARG A 439 29.84 -15.01 42.79
N ARG A 440 29.94 -13.67 42.71
CA ARG A 440 28.82 -12.76 42.99
C ARG A 440 27.61 -13.05 42.08
N ILE A 441 27.81 -13.26 40.80
CA ILE A 441 26.75 -13.63 39.82
C ILE A 441 26.03 -14.91 40.28
N ARG A 442 26.77 -15.93 40.76
CA ARG A 442 26.19 -17.19 41.22
C ARG A 442 25.34 -17.02 42.46
N ASP A 443 25.75 -16.08 43.35
CA ASP A 443 25.10 -15.84 44.62
C ASP A 443 23.95 -14.81 44.56
N LEU A 444 23.73 -14.19 43.35
CA LEU A 444 22.64 -13.26 43.14
C LEU A 444 21.27 -13.95 43.26
N PRO A 445 20.31 -13.36 44.00
CA PRO A 445 18.94 -13.84 44.06
C PRO A 445 18.28 -13.85 42.65
N ALA A 446 17.40 -14.82 42.42
CA ALA A 446 16.69 -14.95 41.11
C ALA A 446 15.93 -13.68 40.64
N LYS A 447 15.71 -12.72 41.52
CA LYS A 447 15.11 -11.41 41.18
C LYS A 447 16.09 -10.43 40.51
N HIS A 448 17.40 -10.72 40.52
CA HIS A 448 18.48 -9.87 39.98
C HIS A 448 19.24 -10.60 38.82
N GLN A 449 18.78 -11.78 38.44
CA GLN A 449 19.20 -12.55 37.24
C GLN A 449 18.32 -12.20 36.05
#